data_7639a83c514a2f07af252e56eba16547
#
_entry.id   7639a83c514a2f07af252e56eba16547
#
_cell.length_a   1.000
_cell.length_b   1.000
_cell.length_c   1.000
_cell.angle_alpha   90.00
_cell.angle_beta   90.00
_cell.angle_gamma   90.00
#
_symmetry.space_group_name_H-M   'P 1'
#
loop_
_entity.id
_entity.type
_entity.pdbx_description
1 polymer ?
#
loop_
_entity_poly.entity_id
_entity_poly.type
_entity_poly.pdbx_seq_one_letter_code
_entity_poly.pdbx_strand_id
1 'polypeptide(L)'
;MERLKGRQRILVGNHDKLICDRNGVAKPYANLPQQIRNLVDNGQIEWIKNYYEEKIHGQYITMMHFPLAAHHKSMYGSWMLHGHTHGTHETSWPCSTKHGRIADVGVDCHDYAPVSFDELKVIMGSCSNELKKEFENA
;
A
#
# COMPACT_ATOMS: atom_id res chain seq x y z
N MET A 1 9.09 -12.13 11.83
CA MET A 1 7.94 -12.71 11.10
C MET A 1 7.08 -13.68 11.94
N GLU A 2 7.62 -14.35 12.92
CA GLU A 2 6.84 -15.26 13.80
C GLU A 2 5.67 -14.58 14.55
N ARG A 3 5.71 -13.25 14.70
CA ARG A 3 4.66 -12.47 15.39
C ARG A 3 3.46 -12.12 14.50
N LEU A 4 3.60 -12.23 13.18
CA LEU A 4 2.53 -11.93 12.25
C LEU A 4 1.74 -13.20 11.93
N LYS A 5 0.45 -13.20 12.22
CA LYS A 5 -0.45 -14.29 11.89
C LYS A 5 -0.98 -14.16 10.46
N GLY A 6 -1.24 -15.29 9.80
CA GLY A 6 -1.77 -15.35 8.45
C GLY A 6 -0.68 -15.36 7.38
N ARG A 7 -1.11 -15.35 6.11
CA ARG A 7 -0.21 -15.29 4.95
C ARG A 7 0.23 -13.86 4.71
N GLN A 8 1.52 -13.65 4.53
CA GLN A 8 2.08 -12.34 4.24
C GLN A 8 2.22 -12.15 2.73
N ARG A 9 1.87 -10.95 2.29
CA ARG A 9 2.11 -10.42 0.95
C ARG A 9 3.03 -9.23 1.10
N ILE A 10 4.18 -9.26 0.46
CA ILE A 10 5.24 -8.28 0.70
C ILE A 10 5.41 -7.39 -0.51
N LEU A 11 5.24 -6.09 -0.32
CA LEU A 11 5.67 -5.07 -1.26
C LEU A 11 7.05 -4.56 -0.87
N VAL A 12 7.96 -4.59 -1.83
CA VAL A 12 9.36 -4.22 -1.61
C VAL A 12 9.49 -2.72 -1.43
N GLY A 13 10.12 -2.31 -0.34
CA GLY A 13 10.54 -0.94 -0.08
C GLY A 13 12.03 -0.70 -0.40
N ASN A 14 12.43 0.56 -0.38
CA ASN A 14 13.80 0.98 -0.73
C ASN A 14 14.88 0.51 0.27
N HIS A 15 14.50 0.01 1.45
CA HIS A 15 15.42 -0.53 2.46
C HIS A 15 15.45 -2.06 2.52
N ASP A 16 14.68 -2.76 1.71
CA ASP A 16 14.47 -4.22 1.76
C ASP A 16 15.54 -5.02 0.99
N LYS A 17 16.81 -4.73 1.24
CA LYS A 17 17.99 -5.29 0.52
C LYS A 17 18.04 -6.82 0.44
N LEU A 18 17.40 -7.52 1.38
CA LEU A 18 17.36 -8.98 1.36
C LEU A 18 16.48 -9.53 0.25
N ILE A 19 15.40 -8.84 -0.09
CA ILE A 19 14.35 -9.29 -1.01
C ILE A 19 14.28 -8.48 -2.31
N CYS A 20 15.11 -7.43 -2.44
CA CYS A 20 15.26 -6.69 -3.68
C CYS A 20 16.72 -6.67 -4.17
N ASP A 21 16.90 -6.37 -5.44
CA ASP A 21 18.20 -6.10 -6.03
C ASP A 21 18.67 -4.68 -5.72
N ARG A 22 19.85 -4.30 -6.26
CA ARG A 22 20.45 -2.96 -6.10
C ARG A 22 19.60 -1.82 -6.70
N ASN A 23 18.69 -2.15 -7.60
CA ASN A 23 17.77 -1.21 -8.26
C ASN A 23 16.40 -1.15 -7.56
N GLY A 24 16.20 -1.86 -6.45
CA GLY A 24 14.93 -1.93 -5.73
C GLY A 24 13.89 -2.84 -6.38
N VAL A 25 14.29 -3.67 -7.34
CA VAL A 25 13.39 -4.63 -7.99
C VAL A 25 13.33 -5.92 -7.17
N ALA A 26 12.12 -6.43 -6.92
CA ALA A 26 11.89 -7.67 -6.20
C ALA A 26 12.70 -8.82 -6.83
N LYS A 27 13.47 -9.53 -6.00
CA LYS A 27 14.26 -10.68 -6.47
C LYS A 27 13.35 -11.83 -6.86
N PRO A 28 13.65 -12.53 -7.98
CA PRO A 28 12.99 -13.79 -8.27
C PRO A 28 13.32 -14.82 -7.18
N TYR A 29 12.45 -15.82 -7.01
CA TYR A 29 12.57 -16.85 -5.96
C TYR A 29 13.99 -17.45 -5.86
N ALA A 30 14.60 -17.78 -7.00
CA ALA A 30 15.94 -18.39 -7.04
C ALA A 30 17.05 -17.51 -6.40
N ASN A 31 16.87 -16.20 -6.38
CA ASN A 31 17.83 -15.22 -5.86
C ASN A 31 17.52 -14.77 -4.42
N LEU A 32 16.44 -15.28 -3.82
CA LEU A 32 16.10 -14.99 -2.43
C LEU A 32 17.05 -15.75 -1.47
N PRO A 33 17.37 -15.17 -0.30
CA PRO A 33 18.05 -15.89 0.77
C PRO A 33 17.28 -17.15 1.20
N GLN A 34 17.99 -18.19 1.65
CA GLN A 34 17.37 -19.47 2.02
C GLN A 34 16.26 -19.30 3.08
N GLN A 35 16.46 -18.42 4.06
CA GLN A 35 15.46 -18.18 5.09
C GLN A 35 14.14 -17.64 4.50
N ILE A 36 14.24 -16.77 3.50
CA ILE A 36 13.06 -16.21 2.83
C ILE A 36 12.40 -17.26 1.95
N ARG A 37 13.18 -18.08 1.23
CA ARG A 37 12.64 -19.21 0.44
C ARG A 37 11.87 -20.17 1.32
N ASN A 38 12.37 -20.51 2.49
CA ASN A 38 11.67 -21.37 3.44
C ASN A 38 10.30 -20.81 3.86
N LEU A 39 10.19 -19.48 4.03
CA LEU A 39 8.92 -18.82 4.34
C LEU A 39 7.95 -18.84 3.15
N VAL A 40 8.45 -18.78 1.93
CA VAL A 40 7.63 -18.96 0.72
C VAL A 40 7.18 -20.42 0.59
N ASP A 41 8.09 -21.37 0.76
CA ASP A 41 7.83 -22.79 0.59
C ASP A 41 6.82 -23.33 1.61
N ASN A 42 6.83 -22.83 2.84
CA ASN A 42 5.86 -23.20 3.88
C ASN A 42 4.54 -22.40 3.80
N GLY A 43 4.37 -21.52 2.82
CA GLY A 43 3.17 -20.74 2.59
C GLY A 43 2.97 -19.57 3.55
N GLN A 44 3.94 -19.19 4.35
CA GLN A 44 3.89 -18.03 5.23
C GLN A 44 4.01 -16.74 4.41
N ILE A 45 4.85 -16.71 3.37
CA ILE A 45 4.90 -15.64 2.38
C ILE A 45 4.22 -16.14 1.10
N GLU A 46 3.16 -15.43 0.69
CA GLU A 46 2.42 -15.76 -0.53
C GLU A 46 3.13 -15.22 -1.78
N TRP A 47 3.61 -13.98 -1.72
CA TRP A 47 4.39 -13.35 -2.78
C TRP A 47 5.20 -12.14 -2.28
N ILE A 48 6.20 -11.79 -3.09
CA ILE A 48 7.04 -10.59 -2.94
C ILE A 48 7.02 -9.85 -4.28
N LYS A 49 6.55 -8.60 -4.30
CA LYS A 49 6.36 -7.79 -5.51
C LYS A 49 6.73 -6.33 -5.26
N ASN A 50 6.93 -5.56 -6.32
CA ASN A 50 7.05 -4.10 -6.21
C ASN A 50 5.70 -3.40 -6.29
N TYR A 51 4.74 -3.98 -7.01
CA TYR A 51 3.44 -3.41 -7.31
C TYR A 51 2.38 -4.51 -7.28
N TYR A 52 1.20 -4.18 -6.75
CA TYR A 52 0.08 -5.10 -6.70
C TYR A 52 -1.25 -4.37 -6.78
N GLU A 53 -2.20 -4.99 -7.47
CA GLU A 53 -3.59 -4.54 -7.54
C GLU A 53 -4.52 -5.65 -7.10
N GLU A 54 -5.55 -5.31 -6.37
CA GLU A 54 -6.58 -6.25 -5.95
C GLU A 54 -7.95 -5.56 -5.84
N LYS A 55 -9.00 -6.33 -6.02
CA LYS A 55 -10.36 -5.91 -5.72
C LYS A 55 -10.81 -6.59 -4.43
N ILE A 56 -10.93 -5.83 -3.33
CA ILE A 56 -11.33 -6.31 -2.02
C ILE A 56 -12.72 -5.75 -1.71
N HIS A 57 -13.70 -6.63 -1.46
CA HIS A 57 -15.09 -6.25 -1.17
C HIS A 57 -15.67 -5.22 -2.15
N GLY A 58 -15.35 -5.36 -3.43
CA GLY A 58 -15.81 -4.44 -4.48
C GLY A 58 -14.95 -3.20 -4.68
N GLN A 59 -14.02 -2.88 -3.77
CA GLN A 59 -13.12 -1.76 -3.85
C GLN A 59 -11.84 -2.13 -4.61
N TYR A 60 -11.50 -1.40 -5.67
CA TYR A 60 -10.20 -1.52 -6.34
C TYR A 60 -9.11 -0.82 -5.52
N ILE A 61 -8.01 -1.52 -5.29
CA ILE A 61 -6.88 -1.05 -4.51
C ILE A 61 -5.60 -1.30 -5.29
N THR A 62 -4.80 -0.26 -5.45
CA THR A 62 -3.43 -0.30 -5.95
C THR A 62 -2.48 -0.16 -4.77
N MET A 63 -1.44 -0.96 -4.71
CA MET A 63 -0.47 -0.97 -3.62
C MET A 63 0.96 -0.95 -4.15
N MET A 64 1.76 -0.04 -3.63
CA MET A 64 3.19 0.08 -3.91
C MET A 64 3.87 0.78 -2.74
N HIS A 65 5.17 0.56 -2.53
CA HIS A 65 5.91 1.27 -1.49
C HIS A 65 5.92 2.79 -1.71
N PHE A 66 6.09 3.23 -2.95
CA PHE A 66 6.07 4.65 -3.31
C PHE A 66 4.66 5.12 -3.71
N PRO A 67 4.25 6.35 -3.35
CA PRO A 67 2.98 6.90 -3.81
C PRO A 67 2.99 7.14 -5.32
N LEU A 68 1.90 6.78 -5.99
CA LEU A 68 1.68 7.02 -7.41
C LEU A 68 0.69 8.17 -7.59
N ALA A 69 1.10 9.20 -8.31
CA ALA A 69 0.23 10.33 -8.67
C ALA A 69 -0.94 9.91 -9.57
N ALA A 70 -0.72 8.92 -10.42
CA ALA A 70 -1.74 8.31 -11.25
C ALA A 70 -1.67 6.79 -11.09
N HIS A 71 -2.78 6.17 -10.74
CA HIS A 71 -2.88 4.73 -10.57
C HIS A 71 -4.13 4.17 -11.26
N HIS A 72 -4.18 2.87 -11.43
CA HIS A 72 -5.26 2.22 -12.16
C HIS A 72 -6.63 2.56 -11.56
N LYS A 73 -7.55 2.97 -12.42
CA LYS A 73 -8.93 3.37 -12.05
C LYS A 73 -9.04 4.51 -11.03
N SER A 74 -8.02 5.37 -10.91
CA SER A 74 -8.07 6.55 -10.02
C SER A 74 -9.30 7.43 -10.28
N MET A 75 -9.66 7.64 -11.56
CA MET A 75 -10.84 8.38 -11.96
C MET A 75 -12.18 7.71 -11.57
N TYR A 76 -12.16 6.44 -11.21
CA TYR A 76 -13.33 5.67 -10.77
C TYR A 76 -13.32 5.39 -9.27
N GLY A 77 -12.50 6.12 -8.50
CA GLY A 77 -12.47 6.04 -7.05
C GLY A 77 -11.70 4.85 -6.49
N SER A 78 -10.76 4.27 -7.24
CA SER A 78 -9.83 3.29 -6.69
C SER A 78 -8.93 3.91 -5.61
N TRP A 79 -8.43 3.09 -4.70
CA TRP A 79 -7.52 3.52 -3.65
C TRP A 79 -6.08 3.22 -4.03
N MET A 80 -5.16 4.12 -3.66
CA MET A 80 -3.72 3.92 -3.71
C MET A 80 -3.18 3.87 -2.29
N LEU A 81 -2.61 2.72 -1.89
CA LEU A 81 -1.98 2.54 -0.59
C LEU A 81 -0.46 2.50 -0.77
N HIS A 82 0.24 3.24 0.05
CA HIS A 82 1.70 3.34 0.00
C HIS A 82 2.31 3.43 1.40
N GLY A 83 3.63 3.43 1.47
CA GLY A 83 4.43 3.78 2.63
C GLY A 83 5.42 4.87 2.26
N HIS A 84 6.68 4.73 2.66
CA HIS A 84 7.83 5.55 2.29
C HIS A 84 7.82 6.99 2.81
N THR A 85 6.72 7.68 2.77
CA THR A 85 6.65 9.14 3.01
C THR A 85 6.53 9.52 4.48
N HIS A 86 6.32 8.54 5.36
CA HIS A 86 6.18 8.76 6.81
C HIS A 86 5.16 9.86 7.15
N GLY A 87 4.02 9.86 6.45
CA GLY A 87 2.95 10.84 6.63
C GLY A 87 3.21 12.22 6.03
N THR A 88 4.40 12.52 5.54
CA THR A 88 4.73 13.85 5.00
C THR A 88 4.03 14.14 3.67
N HIS A 89 3.69 13.11 2.90
CA HIS A 89 3.01 13.23 1.62
C HIS A 89 1.54 13.63 1.78
N GLU A 90 0.90 13.17 2.83
CA GLU A 90 -0.52 13.44 3.09
C GLU A 90 -0.82 14.90 3.41
N THR A 91 0.16 15.63 3.92
CA THR A 91 0.03 17.09 4.11
C THR A 91 -0.04 17.86 2.79
N SER A 92 0.54 17.27 1.73
CA SER A 92 0.60 17.87 0.39
C SER A 92 -0.50 17.36 -0.54
N TRP A 93 -1.00 16.14 -0.29
CA TRP A 93 -1.94 15.43 -1.17
C TRP A 93 -3.06 14.70 -0.42
N PRO A 94 -3.64 15.26 0.61
CA PRO A 94 -4.69 14.56 1.33
C PRO A 94 -5.86 14.34 0.37
N CYS A 95 -6.12 13.11 0.00
CA CYS A 95 -7.36 12.71 -0.64
C CYS A 95 -7.74 13.46 -1.93
N SER A 96 -6.75 13.95 -2.67
CA SER A 96 -7.01 14.70 -3.90
C SER A 96 -7.77 13.85 -4.92
N THR A 97 -8.96 14.28 -5.32
CA THR A 97 -9.75 13.64 -6.38
C THR A 97 -9.09 13.72 -7.74
N LYS A 98 -8.25 14.73 -7.99
CA LYS A 98 -7.47 14.83 -9.22
C LYS A 98 -6.51 13.66 -9.39
N HIS A 99 -6.16 13.00 -8.30
CA HIS A 99 -5.18 11.92 -8.27
C HIS A 99 -5.74 10.61 -7.71
N GLY A 100 -7.05 10.54 -7.44
CA GLY A 100 -7.68 9.43 -6.74
C GLY A 100 -7.46 9.52 -5.22
N ARG A 101 -7.90 8.48 -4.50
CA ARG A 101 -7.76 8.39 -3.04
C ARG A 101 -6.45 7.70 -2.72
N ILE A 102 -5.55 8.42 -2.05
CA ILE A 102 -4.19 7.98 -1.73
C ILE A 102 -4.00 8.05 -0.22
N ALA A 103 -3.46 6.99 0.39
CA ALA A 103 -3.17 6.95 1.82
C ALA A 103 -1.81 6.30 2.10
N ASP A 104 -1.05 6.91 3.02
CA ASP A 104 0.11 6.27 3.64
C ASP A 104 -0.38 5.29 4.71
N VAL A 105 -0.04 4.01 4.56
CA VAL A 105 -0.40 2.93 5.48
C VAL A 105 0.80 2.47 6.32
N GLY A 106 1.89 3.22 6.29
CA GLY A 106 3.05 2.98 7.15
C GLY A 106 2.65 3.01 8.63
N VAL A 107 3.10 2.02 9.39
CA VAL A 107 2.71 1.87 10.80
C VAL A 107 3.07 3.07 11.67
N ASP A 108 4.10 3.81 11.32
CA ASP A 108 4.53 5.04 11.99
C ASP A 108 3.52 6.21 11.85
N CYS A 109 2.62 6.13 10.86
CA CYS A 109 1.50 7.06 10.69
C CYS A 109 0.25 6.63 11.48
N HIS A 110 0.24 5.44 12.06
CA HIS A 110 -0.94 4.78 12.65
C HIS A 110 -0.61 4.15 14.02
N ASP A 111 0.02 4.91 14.91
CA ASP A 111 0.37 4.49 16.28
C ASP A 111 1.12 3.14 16.34
N TYR A 112 1.96 2.86 15.34
CA TYR A 112 2.71 1.62 15.17
C TYR A 112 1.85 0.35 15.09
N ALA A 113 0.61 0.51 14.62
CA ALA A 113 -0.32 -0.59 14.36
C ALA A 113 -0.61 -0.73 12.85
N PRO A 114 -0.82 -1.96 12.34
CA PRO A 114 -1.30 -2.17 10.98
C PRO A 114 -2.70 -1.57 10.78
N VAL A 115 -2.93 -0.96 9.63
CA VAL A 115 -4.25 -0.41 9.26
C VAL A 115 -5.11 -1.51 8.68
N SER A 116 -6.29 -1.71 9.22
CA SER A 116 -7.28 -2.67 8.71
C SER A 116 -8.06 -2.10 7.52
N PHE A 117 -8.72 -2.99 6.76
CA PHE A 117 -9.59 -2.57 5.66
C PHE A 117 -10.76 -1.70 6.15
N ASP A 118 -11.30 -1.96 7.33
CA ASP A 118 -12.38 -1.16 7.90
C ASP A 118 -11.92 0.24 8.29
N GLU A 119 -10.74 0.39 8.85
CA GLU A 119 -10.11 1.68 9.12
C GLU A 119 -9.83 2.45 7.82
N LEU A 120 -9.36 1.76 6.77
CA LEU A 120 -9.18 2.36 5.44
C LEU A 120 -10.49 2.91 4.88
N LYS A 121 -11.61 2.22 5.05
CA LYS A 121 -12.93 2.74 4.64
C LYS A 121 -13.28 4.05 5.32
N VAL A 122 -12.95 4.19 6.59
CA VAL A 122 -13.17 5.44 7.34
C VAL A 122 -12.26 6.55 6.82
N ILE A 123 -10.97 6.29 6.66
CA ILE A 123 -9.98 7.24 6.14
C ILE A 123 -10.40 7.72 4.75
N MET A 124 -10.70 6.81 3.83
CA MET A 124 -11.08 7.13 2.46
C MET A 124 -12.49 7.74 2.36
N GLY A 125 -13.39 7.40 3.28
CA GLY A 125 -14.74 7.96 3.36
C GLY A 125 -14.77 9.42 3.79
N SER A 126 -13.93 9.84 4.74
CA SER A 126 -13.80 11.24 5.15
C SER A 126 -13.34 12.13 4.00
N CYS A 127 -12.41 11.64 3.19
CA CYS A 127 -11.95 12.33 1.98
C CYS A 127 -13.09 12.61 0.97
N SER A 128 -14.02 11.68 0.83
CA SER A 128 -15.17 11.85 -0.09
C SER A 128 -16.12 12.97 0.34
N ASN A 129 -16.21 13.22 1.64
CA ASN A 129 -17.10 14.26 2.18
C ASN A 129 -16.50 15.67 2.03
N GLU A 130 -15.20 15.81 2.13
CA GLU A 130 -14.51 17.07 1.86
C GLU A 130 -14.67 17.49 0.39
N LEU A 131 -14.53 16.53 -0.51
CA LEU A 131 -14.69 16.78 -1.94
C LEU A 131 -16.11 17.15 -2.36
N LYS A 132 -17.12 16.52 -1.78
CA LYS A 132 -18.51 16.92 -2.03
C LYS A 132 -18.74 18.38 -1.63
N LYS A 133 -18.17 18.82 -0.50
CA LYS A 133 -18.25 20.21 -0.04
C LYS A 133 -17.54 21.19 -0.99
N GLU A 134 -16.39 20.81 -1.55
CA GLU A 134 -15.70 21.66 -2.54
C GLU A 134 -16.51 21.80 -3.83
N PHE A 135 -17.16 20.75 -4.31
CA PHE A 135 -18.02 20.81 -5.50
C PHE A 135 -19.36 21.53 -5.25
N GLU A 136 -19.92 21.43 -4.04
CA GLU A 136 -21.15 22.14 -3.67
C GLU A 136 -20.92 23.62 -3.47
N ASN A 137 -19.70 24.04 -3.15
CA ASN A 137 -19.32 25.45 -2.94
C ASN A 137 -18.66 26.12 -4.15
N ALA A 138 -18.48 25.41 -5.23
CA ALA A 138 -17.96 25.92 -6.49
C ALA A 138 -19.11 26.28 -7.43
#